data_661b7a6200e5373110fe119c87723059
#
_entry.id   661b7a6200e5373110fe119c87723059
#
_cell.length_a   1.000
_cell.length_b   1.000
_cell.length_c   1.000
_cell.angle_alpha   90.00
_cell.angle_beta   90.00
_cell.angle_gamma   90.00
#
_symmetry.space_group_name_H-M   'P 1'
#
loop_
_entity.id
_entity.type
_entity.pdbx_description
1 polymer ?
#
loop_
_entity_poly.entity_id
_entity_poly.type
_entity_poly.pdbx_seq_one_letter_code
_entity_poly.pdbx_strand_id
1 'polypeptide(L)'
;MRFIKNLTILLAVSLATAAFATPDRWQSEWKQTNFDKRSIGDWSEIISGGPPKDGIPALVDPDFIAVSDERRIGDREPVITLEMAGQARAYPVRYLTWHEIVNDEFAGVPVAVTFCPLCNSGLSFDRRVRGQVLTFGVSGKLRNSDMVMYDRETESWWQQAIGEGIVGDMTGVELVQLPSWMESWAEFKARNPGGLVMDQPDYRRNYGRNPYVGYDSSDKPFLYNGEMPPHGIDPLARVVRVSDRAWPFERLASGEIREVGMVISWQAGQASALDSSRISEGRDVGTVRVRDAEGRDVPHDVMFAFAFHAFWPEGRWMLSN
;
A
#
# COMPACT_ATOMS: atom_id res chain seq x y z
N MET A 1 62.84 40.00 -37.15
CA MET A 1 61.71 39.22 -37.61
C MET A 1 61.40 38.22 -36.50
N ARG A 2 60.33 38.39 -35.69
CA ARG A 2 59.91 37.49 -34.67
C ARG A 2 58.59 36.86 -35.16
N PHE A 3 58.62 35.53 -35.37
CA PHE A 3 57.42 34.75 -35.68
C PHE A 3 56.66 34.46 -34.40
N ILE A 4 55.43 34.98 -34.28
CA ILE A 4 54.48 34.65 -33.23
C ILE A 4 53.73 33.41 -33.72
N LYS A 5 53.90 32.26 -33.02
CA LYS A 5 53.10 31.06 -33.26
C LYS A 5 51.80 31.21 -32.44
N ASN A 6 50.70 31.33 -33.15
CA ASN A 6 49.37 31.26 -32.55
C ASN A 6 49.06 29.80 -32.16
N LEU A 7 48.96 29.53 -30.87
CA LEU A 7 48.53 28.27 -30.33
C LEU A 7 46.99 28.33 -30.12
N THR A 8 46.25 27.70 -31.02
CA THR A 8 44.80 27.55 -30.90
C THR A 8 44.51 26.42 -29.91
N ILE A 9 44.07 26.77 -28.72
CA ILE A 9 43.58 25.80 -27.72
C ILE A 9 42.16 25.39 -28.11
N LEU A 10 41.98 24.16 -28.59
CA LEU A 10 40.68 23.51 -28.74
C LEU A 10 40.17 23.15 -27.34
N LEU A 11 39.18 23.87 -26.88
CA LEU A 11 38.44 23.53 -25.66
C LEU A 11 37.47 22.35 -26.00
N ALA A 12 37.84 21.13 -25.66
CA ALA A 12 36.93 20.00 -25.73
C ALA A 12 35.91 20.15 -24.61
N VAL A 13 34.70 20.59 -24.94
CA VAL A 13 33.54 20.51 -24.04
C VAL A 13 33.10 19.08 -23.98
N SER A 14 33.51 18.36 -22.94
CA SER A 14 32.95 17.06 -22.60
C SER A 14 31.52 17.28 -22.09
N LEU A 15 30.55 17.05 -22.95
CA LEU A 15 29.16 16.83 -22.53
C LEU A 15 29.13 15.57 -21.65
N ALA A 16 29.18 15.78 -20.34
CA ALA A 16 28.81 14.71 -19.40
C ALA A 16 27.31 14.43 -19.65
N THR A 17 27.02 13.42 -20.44
CA THR A 17 25.70 12.84 -20.51
C THR A 17 25.39 12.31 -19.10
N ALA A 18 24.46 12.96 -18.39
CA ALA A 18 23.88 12.42 -17.19
C ALA A 18 23.40 11.01 -17.56
N ALA A 19 24.01 10.01 -16.96
CA ALA A 19 23.58 8.63 -17.12
C ALA A 19 22.20 8.54 -16.44
N PHE A 20 21.14 8.74 -17.23
CA PHE A 20 19.79 8.43 -16.79
C PHE A 20 19.82 6.97 -16.32
N ALA A 21 19.27 6.70 -15.15
CA ALA A 21 19.13 5.35 -14.66
C ALA A 21 18.33 4.58 -15.72
N THR A 22 19.01 3.73 -16.49
CA THR A 22 18.37 2.95 -17.54
C THR A 22 17.80 1.69 -16.93
N PRO A 23 16.72 1.11 -17.49
CA PRO A 23 16.14 -0.14 -17.00
C PRO A 23 17.08 -1.34 -17.18
N ASP A 24 18.23 -1.19 -17.82
CA ASP A 24 19.19 -2.25 -18.11
C ASP A 24 19.55 -3.11 -16.89
N ARG A 25 19.62 -2.49 -15.70
CA ARG A 25 19.86 -3.19 -14.43
C ARG A 25 18.75 -4.18 -14.05
N TRP A 26 17.55 -4.04 -14.61
CA TRP A 26 16.41 -4.89 -14.30
C TRP A 26 16.08 -5.90 -15.39
N GLN A 27 16.53 -5.70 -16.63
CA GLN A 27 16.18 -6.55 -17.77
C GLN A 27 16.48 -8.04 -17.57
N SER A 28 17.52 -8.37 -16.82
CA SER A 28 17.88 -9.78 -16.55
C SER A 28 16.87 -10.49 -15.64
N GLU A 29 16.24 -9.75 -14.73
CA GLU A 29 15.24 -10.25 -13.78
C GLU A 29 13.80 -10.13 -14.33
N TRP A 30 13.54 -9.12 -15.17
CA TRP A 30 12.22 -8.71 -15.68
C TRP A 30 12.15 -8.88 -17.20
N LYS A 31 12.16 -10.14 -17.65
CA LYS A 31 12.33 -10.48 -19.07
C LYS A 31 11.13 -10.16 -19.94
N GLN A 32 9.92 -10.13 -19.37
CA GLN A 32 8.67 -9.84 -20.07
C GLN A 32 8.26 -8.37 -19.96
N THR A 33 8.87 -7.62 -19.04
CA THR A 33 8.51 -6.22 -18.81
C THR A 33 8.88 -5.34 -20.01
N ASN A 34 7.89 -4.67 -20.57
CA ASN A 34 8.10 -3.69 -21.63
C ASN A 34 8.48 -2.33 -21.00
N PHE A 35 9.78 -2.08 -20.85
CA PHE A 35 10.31 -0.85 -20.24
C PHE A 35 10.13 0.41 -21.08
N ASP A 36 9.72 0.30 -22.35
CA ASP A 36 9.40 1.44 -23.20
C ASP A 36 8.05 2.07 -22.84
N LYS A 37 7.18 1.32 -22.12
CA LYS A 37 5.89 1.78 -21.62
C LYS A 37 5.98 2.10 -20.14
N ARG A 38 5.77 3.36 -19.79
CA ARG A 38 5.78 3.82 -18.39
C ARG A 38 4.95 5.10 -18.20
N SER A 39 4.35 5.26 -17.02
CA SER A 39 3.74 6.53 -16.55
C SER A 39 4.63 7.29 -15.55
N ILE A 40 5.70 6.66 -15.04
CA ILE A 40 6.67 7.34 -14.18
C ILE A 40 7.53 8.33 -15.00
N GLY A 41 7.88 9.46 -14.38
CA GLY A 41 8.69 10.50 -15.04
C GLY A 41 10.14 10.06 -15.25
N ASP A 42 10.78 9.56 -14.20
CA ASP A 42 12.19 9.16 -14.22
C ASP A 42 12.40 7.82 -13.50
N TRP A 43 13.39 7.04 -13.97
CA TRP A 43 13.72 5.74 -13.36
C TRP A 43 14.29 5.84 -11.94
N SER A 44 14.78 7.02 -11.53
CA SER A 44 15.23 7.26 -10.15
C SER A 44 14.09 7.26 -9.14
N GLU A 45 12.83 7.40 -9.58
CA GLU A 45 11.65 7.23 -8.72
C GLU A 45 11.52 5.80 -8.19
N ILE A 46 12.08 4.82 -8.92
CA ILE A 46 12.03 3.41 -8.53
C ILE A 46 13.31 3.03 -7.80
N ILE A 47 13.17 2.70 -6.53
CA ILE A 47 14.28 2.31 -5.66
C ILE A 47 14.13 0.86 -5.20
N SER A 48 15.22 0.26 -4.72
CA SER A 48 15.17 -1.06 -4.08
C SER A 48 14.66 -0.92 -2.65
N GLY A 49 13.68 -1.75 -2.29
CA GLY A 49 13.23 -1.94 -0.89
C GLY A 49 14.11 -2.92 -0.10
N GLY A 50 15.12 -3.52 -0.75
CA GLY A 50 16.02 -4.51 -0.16
C GLY A 50 15.78 -5.93 -0.70
N PRO A 51 14.61 -6.55 -0.51
CA PRO A 51 14.33 -7.88 -1.05
C PRO A 51 14.38 -7.92 -2.59
N PRO A 52 14.80 -9.05 -3.22
CA PRO A 52 14.66 -9.25 -4.65
C PRO A 52 13.19 -9.51 -5.02
N LYS A 53 12.89 -9.65 -6.31
CA LYS A 53 11.60 -10.12 -6.82
C LYS A 53 11.17 -11.40 -6.11
N ASP A 54 9.96 -11.42 -5.56
CA ASP A 54 9.41 -12.51 -4.71
C ASP A 54 10.24 -12.86 -3.45
N GLY A 55 11.19 -12.01 -3.05
CA GLY A 55 11.92 -12.17 -1.78
C GLY A 55 10.99 -12.05 -0.55
N ILE A 56 9.88 -11.33 -0.72
CA ILE A 56 8.70 -11.39 0.14
C ILE A 56 7.67 -12.21 -0.64
N PRO A 57 7.36 -13.46 -0.22
CA PRO A 57 6.46 -14.32 -0.97
C PRO A 57 5.00 -13.88 -0.83
N ALA A 58 4.40 -13.42 -1.92
CA ALA A 58 2.95 -13.20 -1.98
C ALA A 58 2.21 -14.53 -1.80
N LEU A 59 1.06 -14.49 -1.10
CA LEU A 59 0.20 -15.66 -0.91
C LEU A 59 -0.77 -15.82 -2.08
N VAL A 60 -1.07 -17.06 -2.43
CA VAL A 60 -2.02 -17.43 -3.48
C VAL A 60 -2.92 -18.53 -2.94
N ASP A 61 -4.23 -18.33 -3.08
CA ASP A 61 -5.28 -19.25 -2.66
C ASP A 61 -5.08 -19.77 -1.20
N PRO A 62 -5.03 -18.85 -0.21
CA PRO A 62 -4.79 -19.23 1.17
C PRO A 62 -5.96 -20.01 1.77
N ASP A 63 -5.66 -20.85 2.74
CA ASP A 63 -6.68 -21.51 3.53
C ASP A 63 -7.40 -20.54 4.46
N PHE A 64 -8.66 -20.83 4.79
CA PHE A 64 -9.49 -20.09 5.72
C PHE A 64 -10.10 -21.02 6.77
N ILE A 65 -10.22 -20.52 8.00
CA ILE A 65 -10.89 -21.21 9.10
C ILE A 65 -12.05 -20.37 9.61
N ALA A 66 -12.97 -21.00 10.33
CA ALA A 66 -14.06 -20.30 10.98
C ALA A 66 -13.52 -19.31 12.04
N VAL A 67 -14.18 -18.15 12.16
CA VAL A 67 -13.88 -17.17 13.23
C VAL A 67 -13.85 -17.82 14.61
N SER A 68 -14.76 -18.80 14.85
CA SER A 68 -14.86 -19.55 16.12
C SER A 68 -13.62 -20.40 16.42
N ASP A 69 -12.81 -20.74 15.43
CA ASP A 69 -11.68 -21.67 15.57
C ASP A 69 -10.34 -20.96 15.73
N GLU A 70 -10.27 -19.66 15.34
CA GLU A 70 -9.04 -18.88 15.46
C GLU A 70 -8.71 -18.55 16.94
N ARG A 71 -7.48 -18.85 17.37
CA ARG A 71 -6.97 -18.64 18.73
C ARG A 71 -5.66 -17.87 18.82
N ARG A 72 -5.03 -17.60 17.67
CA ARG A 72 -3.66 -17.03 17.59
C ARG A 72 -3.67 -15.50 17.49
N ILE A 73 -4.78 -14.92 17.01
CA ILE A 73 -4.90 -13.48 16.76
C ILE A 73 -5.42 -12.81 18.02
N GLY A 74 -4.66 -11.82 18.52
CA GLY A 74 -5.07 -11.00 19.66
C GLY A 74 -6.23 -10.07 19.30
N ASP A 75 -7.12 -9.81 20.25
CA ASP A 75 -8.35 -9.02 20.05
C ASP A 75 -8.10 -7.65 19.41
N ARG A 76 -6.98 -6.99 19.72
CA ARG A 76 -6.62 -5.67 19.20
C ARG A 76 -5.84 -5.70 17.89
N GLU A 77 -5.40 -6.90 17.42
CA GLU A 77 -4.62 -6.98 16.19
C GLU A 77 -5.48 -6.59 14.98
N PRO A 78 -4.92 -5.80 14.03
CA PRO A 78 -5.65 -5.40 12.84
C PRO A 78 -5.84 -6.57 11.87
N VAL A 79 -7.00 -6.60 11.26
CA VAL A 79 -7.33 -7.43 10.10
C VAL A 79 -7.87 -6.53 8.98
N ILE A 80 -7.56 -6.84 7.73
CA ILE A 80 -8.23 -6.24 6.58
C ILE A 80 -9.50 -7.05 6.34
N THR A 81 -10.63 -6.36 6.31
CA THR A 81 -11.96 -6.96 6.15
C THR A 81 -12.50 -6.73 4.75
N LEU A 82 -13.01 -7.79 4.15
CA LEU A 82 -13.86 -7.78 2.97
C LEU A 82 -15.23 -8.36 3.29
N GLU A 83 -16.28 -7.63 2.93
CA GLU A 83 -17.67 -8.08 3.02
C GLU A 83 -18.31 -7.99 1.64
N MET A 84 -18.70 -9.14 1.09
CA MET A 84 -19.35 -9.22 -0.22
C MET A 84 -20.40 -10.34 -0.25
N ALA A 85 -21.51 -10.11 -0.91
CA ALA A 85 -22.60 -11.07 -1.11
C ALA A 85 -23.08 -11.74 0.21
N GLY A 86 -23.10 -10.99 1.32
CA GLY A 86 -23.52 -11.49 2.64
C GLY A 86 -22.50 -12.39 3.34
N GLN A 87 -21.29 -12.49 2.83
CA GLN A 87 -20.17 -13.20 3.42
C GLN A 87 -19.12 -12.22 3.91
N ALA A 88 -18.30 -12.61 4.88
CA ALA A 88 -17.20 -11.82 5.42
C ALA A 88 -15.91 -12.64 5.53
N ARG A 89 -14.80 -12.05 5.11
CA ARG A 89 -13.44 -12.59 5.30
C ARG A 89 -12.53 -11.58 5.96
N ALA A 90 -11.70 -12.05 6.88
CA ALA A 90 -10.64 -11.29 7.51
C ALA A 90 -9.27 -11.78 7.02
N TYR A 91 -8.40 -10.83 6.65
CA TYR A 91 -7.01 -11.07 6.28
C TYR A 91 -6.10 -10.43 7.34
N PRO A 92 -5.51 -11.22 8.24
CA PRO A 92 -4.77 -10.68 9.37
C PRO A 92 -3.51 -9.92 8.94
N VAL A 93 -3.36 -8.67 9.37
CA VAL A 93 -2.20 -7.84 9.07
C VAL A 93 -0.91 -8.46 9.61
N ARG A 94 -0.98 -9.26 10.68
CA ARG A 94 0.16 -10.04 11.19
C ARG A 94 0.78 -11.00 10.16
N TYR A 95 0.04 -11.42 9.14
CA TYR A 95 0.54 -12.20 8.02
C TYR A 95 0.99 -11.27 6.88
N LEU A 96 0.18 -10.25 6.58
CA LEU A 96 0.47 -9.31 5.51
C LEU A 96 1.73 -8.46 5.77
N THR A 97 2.16 -8.24 6.99
CA THR A 97 3.47 -7.61 7.29
C THR A 97 4.67 -8.43 6.81
N TRP A 98 4.47 -9.72 6.48
CA TRP A 98 5.51 -10.65 6.02
C TRP A 98 5.31 -11.11 4.57
N HIS A 99 4.12 -10.88 4.00
CA HIS A 99 3.72 -11.36 2.69
C HIS A 99 3.23 -10.25 1.76
N GLU A 100 2.80 -9.12 2.29
CA GLU A 100 2.35 -7.90 1.62
C GLU A 100 1.15 -8.09 0.69
N ILE A 101 1.01 -9.22 -0.01
CA ILE A 101 -0.03 -9.49 -1.01
C ILE A 101 -0.67 -10.87 -0.76
N VAL A 102 -1.99 -10.92 -0.81
CA VAL A 102 -2.80 -12.13 -0.87
C VAL A 102 -3.63 -12.12 -2.13
N ASN A 103 -3.42 -13.11 -3.01
CA ASN A 103 -4.30 -13.37 -4.16
C ASN A 103 -5.30 -14.45 -3.76
N ASP A 104 -6.58 -14.11 -3.77
CA ASP A 104 -7.67 -14.98 -3.33
C ASP A 104 -8.84 -14.94 -4.34
N GLU A 105 -9.81 -15.82 -4.17
CA GLU A 105 -11.14 -15.73 -4.76
C GLU A 105 -12.18 -15.66 -3.65
N PHE A 106 -12.92 -14.55 -3.58
CA PHE A 106 -13.94 -14.34 -2.56
C PHE A 106 -15.30 -14.02 -3.18
N ALA A 107 -16.32 -14.79 -2.82
CA ALA A 107 -17.69 -14.68 -3.36
C ALA A 107 -17.75 -14.66 -4.91
N GLY A 108 -16.89 -15.45 -5.56
CA GLY A 108 -16.80 -15.51 -7.04
C GLY A 108 -16.06 -14.33 -7.68
N VAL A 109 -15.41 -13.49 -6.89
CA VAL A 109 -14.58 -12.39 -7.37
C VAL A 109 -13.11 -12.69 -7.05
N PRO A 110 -12.21 -12.73 -8.04
CA PRO A 110 -10.79 -12.82 -7.80
C PRO A 110 -10.28 -11.50 -7.20
N VAL A 111 -9.72 -11.55 -5.98
CA VAL A 111 -9.31 -10.37 -5.21
C VAL A 111 -7.82 -10.38 -4.89
N ALA A 112 -7.19 -9.22 -4.90
CA ALA A 112 -5.89 -9.00 -4.29
C ALA A 112 -6.08 -8.17 -3.03
N VAL A 113 -5.70 -8.71 -1.87
CA VAL A 113 -5.65 -7.97 -0.60
C VAL A 113 -4.21 -7.63 -0.32
N THR A 114 -3.93 -6.35 -0.16
CA THR A 114 -2.55 -5.84 -0.08
C THR A 114 -2.35 -5.00 1.19
N PHE A 115 -1.14 -5.02 1.73
CA PHE A 115 -0.73 -4.16 2.82
C PHE A 115 0.70 -3.66 2.59
N CYS A 116 0.86 -2.34 2.48
CA CYS A 116 2.16 -1.69 2.47
C CYS A 116 2.48 -1.14 3.87
N PRO A 117 3.38 -1.76 4.65
CA PRO A 117 3.70 -1.29 5.99
C PRO A 117 4.27 0.13 6.01
N LEU A 118 5.07 0.50 5.01
CA LEU A 118 5.72 1.81 4.95
C LEU A 118 4.74 2.97 4.75
N CYS A 119 3.60 2.71 4.09
CA CYS A 119 2.52 3.68 3.89
C CYS A 119 1.36 3.49 4.88
N ASN A 120 1.36 2.42 5.67
CA ASN A 120 0.22 1.93 6.44
C ASN A 120 -1.02 1.73 5.57
N SER A 121 -0.86 1.42 4.29
CA SER A 121 -1.92 1.31 3.30
C SER A 121 -2.40 -0.12 3.15
N GLY A 122 -3.69 -0.37 3.42
CA GLY A 122 -4.35 -1.67 3.30
C GLY A 122 -5.49 -1.62 2.29
N LEU A 123 -5.26 -2.13 1.08
CA LEU A 123 -6.18 -2.03 -0.05
C LEU A 123 -6.55 -3.40 -0.61
N SER A 124 -7.77 -3.48 -1.12
CA SER A 124 -8.24 -4.67 -1.85
C SER A 124 -8.66 -4.28 -3.27
N PHE A 125 -8.30 -5.12 -4.23
CA PHE A 125 -8.55 -4.88 -5.64
C PHE A 125 -9.19 -6.10 -6.30
N ASP A 126 -10.06 -5.85 -7.29
CA ASP A 126 -10.48 -6.87 -8.26
C ASP A 126 -9.31 -7.16 -9.20
N ARG A 127 -8.94 -8.44 -9.32
CA ARG A 127 -7.81 -8.89 -10.16
C ARG A 127 -8.17 -9.06 -11.64
N ARG A 128 -9.44 -8.83 -12.03
CA ARG A 128 -9.89 -8.94 -13.42
C ARG A 128 -9.50 -7.69 -14.21
N VAL A 129 -8.60 -7.84 -15.14
CA VAL A 129 -8.05 -6.77 -15.96
C VAL A 129 -8.08 -7.19 -17.44
N ARG A 130 -8.71 -6.40 -18.30
CA ARG A 130 -8.73 -6.64 -19.75
C ARG A 130 -9.12 -8.07 -20.15
N GLY A 131 -10.05 -8.67 -19.42
CA GLY A 131 -10.58 -10.02 -19.71
C GLY A 131 -9.73 -11.18 -19.19
N GLN A 132 -8.69 -10.93 -18.40
CA GLN A 132 -7.88 -11.92 -17.70
C GLN A 132 -7.86 -11.67 -16.19
N VAL A 133 -7.52 -12.69 -15.42
CA VAL A 133 -7.29 -12.59 -13.98
C VAL A 133 -5.79 -12.50 -13.73
N LEU A 134 -5.34 -11.43 -13.09
CA LEU A 134 -3.94 -11.23 -12.78
C LEU A 134 -3.57 -11.84 -11.42
N THR A 135 -2.33 -12.29 -11.29
CA THR A 135 -1.75 -12.78 -10.05
C THR A 135 -0.61 -11.85 -9.63
N PHE A 136 -0.77 -11.16 -8.51
CA PHE A 136 0.19 -10.16 -8.06
C PHE A 136 1.29 -10.76 -7.19
N GLY A 137 2.52 -10.27 -7.41
CA GLY A 137 3.70 -10.58 -6.63
C GLY A 137 4.40 -9.34 -6.10
N VAL A 138 5.31 -9.52 -5.16
CA VAL A 138 6.11 -8.45 -4.57
C VAL A 138 7.37 -8.25 -5.40
N SER A 139 7.55 -7.05 -5.95
CA SER A 139 8.68 -6.75 -6.84
C SER A 139 9.99 -6.50 -6.09
N GLY A 140 9.94 -6.22 -4.79
CA GLY A 140 11.07 -5.72 -4.00
C GLY A 140 11.44 -4.27 -4.32
N LYS A 141 10.62 -3.58 -5.09
CA LYS A 141 10.81 -2.17 -5.45
C LYS A 141 9.81 -1.28 -4.72
N LEU A 142 10.22 -0.04 -4.52
CA LEU A 142 9.43 1.02 -3.93
C LEU A 142 9.42 2.24 -4.85
N ARG A 143 8.32 2.99 -4.83
CA ARG A 143 8.21 4.35 -5.36
C ARG A 143 7.52 5.20 -4.31
N ASN A 144 8.11 6.33 -3.94
CA ASN A 144 7.62 7.17 -2.85
C ASN A 144 7.37 6.39 -1.55
N SER A 145 8.27 5.45 -1.21
CA SER A 145 8.15 4.56 -0.04
C SER A 145 6.93 3.63 -0.04
N ASP A 146 6.19 3.55 -1.14
CA ASP A 146 5.09 2.62 -1.32
C ASP A 146 5.49 1.43 -2.19
N MET A 147 4.89 0.28 -1.90
CA MET A 147 5.15 -0.98 -2.58
C MET A 147 4.81 -0.90 -4.07
N VAL A 148 5.78 -1.29 -4.91
CA VAL A 148 5.54 -1.60 -6.31
C VAL A 148 5.25 -3.09 -6.42
N MET A 149 4.01 -3.45 -6.74
CA MET A 149 3.61 -4.81 -7.08
C MET A 149 3.99 -5.13 -8.54
N TYR A 150 3.90 -6.38 -8.93
CA TYR A 150 3.91 -6.77 -10.35
C TYR A 150 2.88 -7.87 -10.60
N ASP A 151 2.34 -7.96 -11.82
CA ASP A 151 1.55 -9.10 -12.23
C ASP A 151 2.44 -10.17 -12.87
N ARG A 152 2.13 -11.45 -12.62
CA ARG A 152 2.91 -12.59 -13.13
C ARG A 152 2.69 -12.86 -14.60
N GLU A 153 1.57 -12.41 -15.14
CA GLU A 153 1.11 -12.67 -16.49
C GLU A 153 1.86 -11.82 -17.52
N THR A 154 2.17 -10.56 -17.19
CA THR A 154 2.85 -9.61 -18.10
C THR A 154 4.16 -9.06 -17.53
N GLU A 155 4.45 -9.33 -16.27
CA GLU A 155 5.51 -8.67 -15.47
C GLU A 155 5.42 -7.15 -15.48
N SER A 156 4.23 -6.57 -15.73
CA SER A 156 4.02 -5.13 -15.56
C SER A 156 4.06 -4.75 -14.09
N TRP A 157 4.56 -3.54 -13.80
CA TRP A 157 4.69 -3.02 -12.45
C TRP A 157 3.50 -2.13 -12.11
N TRP A 158 3.02 -2.26 -10.87
CA TRP A 158 1.82 -1.60 -10.38
C TRP A 158 2.11 -0.85 -9.09
N GLN A 159 1.65 0.39 -8.99
CA GLN A 159 1.73 1.15 -7.75
C GLN A 159 0.59 0.74 -6.81
N GLN A 160 0.91 0.21 -5.64
CA GLN A 160 -0.10 -0.32 -4.72
C GLN A 160 -1.07 0.77 -4.24
N ALA A 161 -0.59 1.94 -3.82
CA ALA A 161 -1.42 2.99 -3.23
C ALA A 161 -2.53 3.50 -4.17
N ILE A 162 -2.31 3.49 -5.49
CA ILE A 162 -3.26 4.01 -6.49
C ILE A 162 -3.86 2.90 -7.38
N GLY A 163 -3.36 1.67 -7.29
CA GLY A 163 -3.84 0.56 -8.12
C GLY A 163 -3.53 0.72 -9.60
N GLU A 164 -2.55 1.54 -10.01
CA GLU A 164 -2.23 1.81 -11.40
C GLU A 164 -1.02 1.03 -11.88
N GLY A 165 -1.10 0.49 -13.10
CA GLY A 165 0.05 -0.04 -13.83
C GLY A 165 0.97 1.10 -14.24
N ILE A 166 2.23 1.08 -13.74
CA ILE A 166 3.18 2.20 -13.92
C ILE A 166 4.31 1.90 -14.89
N VAL A 167 4.62 0.64 -15.15
CA VAL A 167 5.63 0.19 -16.13
C VAL A 167 5.16 -1.12 -16.76
N GLY A 168 5.38 -1.29 -18.04
CA GLY A 168 5.04 -2.49 -18.80
C GLY A 168 3.76 -2.35 -19.63
N ASP A 169 3.25 -3.47 -20.12
CA ASP A 169 2.10 -3.47 -21.03
C ASP A 169 0.78 -3.04 -20.38
N MET A 170 0.73 -3.04 -19.05
CA MET A 170 -0.42 -2.55 -18.27
C MET A 170 -0.28 -1.08 -17.84
N THR A 171 0.70 -0.34 -18.33
CA THR A 171 0.84 1.09 -18.00
C THR A 171 -0.44 1.87 -18.29
N GLY A 172 -0.91 2.66 -17.31
CA GLY A 172 -2.12 3.47 -17.37
C GLY A 172 -3.42 2.68 -17.18
N VAL A 173 -3.33 1.39 -16.85
CA VAL A 173 -4.50 0.59 -16.46
C VAL A 173 -4.70 0.72 -14.96
N GLU A 174 -5.94 0.93 -14.52
CA GLU A 174 -6.32 1.01 -13.12
C GLU A 174 -7.04 -0.26 -12.67
N LEU A 175 -6.69 -0.74 -11.49
CA LEU A 175 -7.42 -1.78 -10.78
C LEU A 175 -8.68 -1.21 -10.14
N VAL A 176 -9.75 -1.97 -10.12
CA VAL A 176 -10.96 -1.60 -9.38
C VAL A 176 -10.72 -1.83 -7.89
N GLN A 177 -10.65 -0.75 -7.11
CA GLN A 177 -10.57 -0.83 -5.65
C GLN A 177 -11.91 -1.33 -5.09
N LEU A 178 -11.85 -2.36 -4.26
CA LEU A 178 -13.01 -2.91 -3.56
C LEU A 178 -13.17 -2.24 -2.19
N PRO A 179 -14.40 -2.08 -1.68
CA PRO A 179 -14.62 -1.66 -0.30
C PRO A 179 -13.97 -2.65 0.67
N SER A 180 -12.99 -2.18 1.40
CA SER A 180 -12.30 -2.92 2.46
C SER A 180 -11.78 -1.93 3.49
N TRP A 181 -11.55 -2.38 4.72
CA TRP A 181 -11.02 -1.54 5.80
C TRP A 181 -10.22 -2.38 6.80
N MET A 182 -9.32 -1.73 7.52
CA MET A 182 -8.66 -2.34 8.67
C MET A 182 -9.50 -2.12 9.91
N GLU A 183 -9.70 -3.18 10.70
CA GLU A 183 -10.37 -3.15 11.99
C GLU A 183 -9.72 -4.10 12.99
N SER A 184 -10.03 -3.97 14.26
CA SER A 184 -9.55 -4.92 15.26
C SER A 184 -10.19 -6.30 15.07
N TRP A 185 -9.44 -7.35 15.39
CA TRP A 185 -9.97 -8.71 15.39
C TRP A 185 -11.22 -8.86 16.26
N ALA A 186 -11.29 -8.16 17.39
CA ALA A 186 -12.47 -8.15 18.25
C ALA A 186 -13.71 -7.61 17.55
N GLU A 187 -13.57 -6.51 16.78
CA GLU A 187 -14.70 -5.91 16.04
C GLU A 187 -15.16 -6.84 14.92
N PHE A 188 -14.21 -7.40 14.14
CA PHE A 188 -14.56 -8.36 13.09
C PHE A 188 -15.35 -9.55 13.65
N LYS A 189 -14.85 -10.18 14.73
CA LYS A 189 -15.52 -11.32 15.38
C LYS A 189 -16.94 -10.98 15.86
N ALA A 190 -17.09 -9.81 16.48
CA ALA A 190 -18.38 -9.39 17.03
C ALA A 190 -19.42 -9.17 15.92
N ARG A 191 -18.98 -8.62 14.79
CA ARG A 191 -19.85 -8.31 13.66
C ARG A 191 -20.10 -9.50 12.76
N ASN A 192 -19.12 -10.40 12.62
CA ASN A 192 -19.14 -11.53 11.70
C ASN A 192 -18.84 -12.87 12.40
N PRO A 193 -19.68 -13.31 13.36
CA PRO A 193 -19.44 -14.56 14.09
C PRO A 193 -19.45 -15.81 13.18
N GLY A 194 -20.12 -15.75 12.05
CA GLY A 194 -20.12 -16.79 11.00
C GLY A 194 -19.12 -16.55 9.86
N GLY A 195 -18.26 -15.54 9.98
CA GLY A 195 -17.25 -15.22 8.99
C GLY A 195 -16.07 -16.19 8.97
N LEU A 196 -15.17 -15.96 8.03
CA LEU A 196 -13.93 -16.70 7.89
C LEU A 196 -12.73 -15.80 8.12
N VAL A 197 -11.63 -16.37 8.58
CA VAL A 197 -10.34 -15.69 8.70
C VAL A 197 -9.27 -16.51 8.01
N MET A 198 -8.37 -15.84 7.32
CA MET A 198 -7.22 -16.48 6.68
C MET A 198 -6.39 -17.22 7.73
N ASP A 199 -6.18 -18.50 7.47
CA ASP A 199 -5.37 -19.35 8.34
C ASP A 199 -3.89 -18.95 8.25
N GLN A 200 -3.12 -19.37 9.26
CA GLN A 200 -1.69 -19.06 9.29
C GLN A 200 -0.97 -19.73 8.13
N PRO A 201 -0.28 -18.94 7.28
CA PRO A 201 0.49 -19.50 6.17
C PRO A 201 1.62 -20.41 6.65
N ASP A 202 1.89 -21.49 5.88
CA ASP A 202 2.99 -22.44 6.19
C ASP A 202 4.34 -21.89 5.73
N TYR A 203 4.77 -20.80 6.34
CA TYR A 203 6.09 -20.20 6.16
C TYR A 203 6.79 -20.03 7.51
N ARG A 204 8.11 -20.18 7.52
CA ARG A 204 8.91 -19.91 8.72
C ARG A 204 9.05 -18.39 8.93
N ARG A 205 8.00 -17.78 9.47
CA ARG A 205 7.95 -16.37 9.85
C ARG A 205 7.53 -16.23 11.31
N ASN A 206 7.93 -15.12 11.92
CA ASN A 206 7.58 -14.84 13.31
C ASN A 206 6.27 -14.04 13.39
N TYR A 207 5.17 -14.67 12.95
CA TYR A 207 3.86 -14.03 12.89
C TYR A 207 3.42 -13.45 14.23
N GLY A 208 2.81 -12.26 14.19
CA GLY A 208 2.46 -11.48 15.38
C GLY A 208 3.61 -10.60 15.92
N ARG A 209 4.86 -10.81 15.42
CA ARG A 209 5.97 -9.89 15.62
C ARG A 209 5.97 -8.84 14.52
N ASN A 210 6.19 -7.59 14.93
CA ASN A 210 6.31 -6.45 14.04
C ASN A 210 7.76 -6.31 13.56
N PRO A 211 8.07 -6.44 12.26
CA PRO A 211 9.39 -6.15 11.72
C PRO A 211 9.70 -4.65 11.60
N TYR A 212 8.68 -3.78 11.79
CA TYR A 212 8.73 -2.33 11.64
C TYR A 212 8.57 -1.60 13.00
N VAL A 213 9.19 -2.12 14.06
CA VAL A 213 9.00 -1.60 15.43
C VAL A 213 9.27 -0.11 15.52
N GLY A 214 8.29 0.66 16.02
CA GLY A 214 8.39 2.11 16.22
C GLY A 214 8.36 2.94 14.94
N TYR A 215 8.08 2.32 13.79
CA TYR A 215 8.11 3.03 12.52
C TYR A 215 7.07 4.17 12.46
N ASP A 216 5.86 3.94 12.93
CA ASP A 216 4.79 4.95 12.92
C ASP A 216 4.94 6.06 14.00
N SER A 217 6.07 6.06 14.71
CA SER A 217 6.50 7.09 15.65
C SER A 217 7.86 7.67 15.30
N SER A 218 8.38 7.35 14.10
CA SER A 218 9.64 7.92 13.63
C SER A 218 9.44 9.34 13.07
N ASP A 219 10.51 10.15 13.05
CA ASP A 219 10.43 11.54 12.57
C ASP A 219 10.26 11.65 11.05
N LYS A 220 10.57 10.59 10.31
CA LYS A 220 10.57 10.61 8.83
C LYS A 220 10.15 9.27 8.25
N PRO A 221 9.45 9.28 7.10
CA PRO A 221 9.17 8.06 6.34
C PRO A 221 10.46 7.40 5.85
N PHE A 222 10.53 6.09 5.96
CA PHE A 222 11.66 5.30 5.50
C PHE A 222 11.72 5.28 3.96
N LEU A 223 12.90 5.46 3.38
CA LEU A 223 13.13 5.47 1.93
C LEU A 223 12.22 6.45 1.14
N TYR A 224 11.89 7.57 1.75
CA TYR A 224 11.11 8.64 1.12
C TYR A 224 11.95 9.91 0.96
N ASN A 225 12.03 10.43 -0.25
CA ASN A 225 12.76 11.65 -0.60
C ASN A 225 11.87 12.70 -1.26
N GLY A 226 10.54 12.48 -1.26
CA GLY A 226 9.57 13.42 -1.82
C GLY A 226 9.28 14.60 -0.90
N GLU A 227 8.33 15.43 -1.32
CA GLU A 227 7.86 16.58 -0.55
C GLU A 227 7.08 16.15 0.69
N MET A 228 7.27 16.87 1.80
CA MET A 228 6.52 16.61 3.03
C MET A 228 5.10 17.17 2.93
N PRO A 229 4.12 16.59 3.66
CA PRO A 229 2.76 17.06 3.66
C PRO A 229 2.67 18.55 4.00
N PRO A 230 1.75 19.31 3.36
CA PRO A 230 1.54 20.72 3.65
C PRO A 230 0.91 20.93 5.03
N HIS A 231 0.74 22.19 5.41
CA HIS A 231 0.02 22.60 6.63
C HIS A 231 0.65 22.13 7.96
N GLY A 232 1.92 21.70 7.95
CA GLY A 232 2.60 21.20 9.14
C GLY A 232 2.09 19.86 9.66
N ILE A 233 1.41 19.09 8.80
CA ILE A 233 0.95 17.74 9.15
C ILE A 233 2.17 16.83 9.28
N ASP A 234 2.22 16.07 10.38
CA ASP A 234 3.25 15.05 10.58
C ASP A 234 3.20 14.03 9.40
N PRO A 235 4.33 13.76 8.74
CA PRO A 235 4.34 12.85 7.59
C PRO A 235 3.85 11.42 7.92
N LEU A 236 3.98 10.98 9.16
CA LEU A 236 3.47 9.68 9.62
C LEU A 236 2.14 9.78 10.39
N ALA A 237 1.49 10.95 10.39
CA ALA A 237 0.10 11.04 10.83
C ALA A 237 -0.81 10.22 9.92
N ARG A 238 -1.77 9.51 10.51
CA ARG A 238 -2.78 8.78 9.74
C ARG A 238 -3.83 9.71 9.16
N VAL A 239 -4.19 9.44 7.92
CA VAL A 239 -5.29 10.12 7.24
C VAL A 239 -6.24 9.09 6.64
N VAL A 240 -7.53 9.41 6.59
CA VAL A 240 -8.52 8.64 5.82
C VAL A 240 -8.57 9.21 4.43
N ARG A 241 -8.23 8.40 3.42
CA ARG A 241 -8.31 8.80 2.02
C ARG A 241 -9.57 8.23 1.37
N VAL A 242 -10.35 9.08 0.72
CA VAL A 242 -11.42 8.69 -0.20
C VAL A 242 -11.26 9.48 -1.48
N SER A 243 -11.03 8.79 -2.58
CA SER A 243 -10.68 9.40 -3.88
C SER A 243 -9.48 10.36 -3.73
N ASP A 244 -9.66 11.63 -4.07
CA ASP A 244 -8.67 12.71 -4.00
C ASP A 244 -8.69 13.52 -2.70
N ARG A 245 -9.36 13.02 -1.65
CA ARG A 245 -9.54 13.73 -0.37
C ARG A 245 -8.92 12.97 0.78
N ALA A 246 -8.32 13.70 1.73
CA ALA A 246 -7.77 13.15 2.96
C ALA A 246 -8.27 13.89 4.20
N TRP A 247 -8.77 13.16 5.17
CA TRP A 247 -9.18 13.63 6.50
C TRP A 247 -8.14 13.18 7.52
N PRO A 248 -7.40 14.11 8.17
CA PRO A 248 -6.52 13.74 9.27
C PRO A 248 -7.29 13.11 10.43
N PHE A 249 -6.71 12.10 11.07
CA PHE A 249 -7.34 11.42 12.21
C PHE A 249 -7.67 12.35 13.39
N GLU A 250 -6.94 13.46 13.55
CA GLU A 250 -7.25 14.47 14.56
C GLU A 250 -8.69 14.99 14.47
N ARG A 251 -9.24 15.07 13.28
CA ARG A 251 -10.63 15.46 13.07
C ARG A 251 -11.64 14.46 13.63
N LEU A 252 -11.27 13.17 13.63
CA LEU A 252 -12.11 12.09 14.15
C LEU A 252 -12.15 12.06 15.69
N ALA A 253 -11.20 12.73 16.36
CA ALA A 253 -11.21 12.88 17.82
C ALA A 253 -12.45 13.63 18.35
N SER A 254 -13.08 14.47 17.51
CA SER A 254 -14.30 15.21 17.83
C SER A 254 -15.58 14.40 17.61
N GLY A 255 -15.47 13.20 17.03
CA GLY A 255 -16.60 12.34 16.68
C GLY A 255 -16.69 12.04 15.19
N GLU A 256 -17.83 11.53 14.78
CA GLU A 256 -18.11 11.15 13.39
C GLU A 256 -18.14 12.38 12.47
N ILE A 257 -17.51 12.24 11.30
CA ILE A 257 -17.51 13.27 10.25
C ILE A 257 -18.60 12.95 9.22
N ARG A 258 -19.45 13.93 8.91
CA ARG A 258 -20.49 13.83 7.87
C ARG A 258 -20.24 14.89 6.81
N GLU A 259 -19.51 14.51 5.76
CA GLU A 259 -19.11 15.42 4.69
C GLU A 259 -19.17 14.72 3.31
N VAL A 260 -19.43 15.51 2.29
CA VAL A 260 -19.38 15.09 0.88
C VAL A 260 -20.23 13.82 0.60
N GLY A 261 -21.38 13.70 1.28
CA GLY A 261 -22.27 12.54 1.13
C GLY A 261 -21.76 11.26 1.81
N MET A 262 -20.75 11.39 2.67
CA MET A 262 -20.13 10.26 3.38
C MET A 262 -20.20 10.44 4.88
N VAL A 263 -20.15 9.32 5.58
CA VAL A 263 -20.04 9.21 7.04
C VAL A 263 -18.72 8.51 7.33
N ILE A 264 -17.79 9.21 7.98
CA ILE A 264 -16.50 8.67 8.42
C ILE A 264 -16.60 8.49 9.94
N SER A 265 -16.51 7.25 10.39
CA SER A 265 -16.57 6.90 11.81
C SER A 265 -15.24 6.35 12.29
N TRP A 266 -14.92 6.60 13.56
CA TRP A 266 -13.74 6.07 14.25
C TRP A 266 -14.19 5.36 15.53
N GLN A 267 -13.56 4.21 15.81
CA GLN A 267 -13.79 3.46 17.05
C GLN A 267 -12.45 3.01 17.62
N ALA A 268 -12.25 3.20 18.93
CA ALA A 268 -11.06 2.75 19.63
C ALA A 268 -11.01 1.21 19.71
N GLY A 269 -9.80 0.65 19.82
CA GLY A 269 -9.60 -0.79 20.07
C GLY A 269 -8.66 -1.49 19.09
N GLN A 270 -8.25 -0.84 18.01
CA GLN A 270 -7.29 -1.40 17.06
C GLN A 270 -5.87 -0.99 17.41
N ALA A 271 -4.98 -1.97 17.56
CA ALA A 271 -3.55 -1.73 17.75
C ALA A 271 -2.87 -1.33 16.43
N SER A 272 -1.90 -0.44 16.51
CA SER A 272 -0.98 -0.21 15.39
C SER A 272 -0.12 -1.45 15.13
N ALA A 273 -0.06 -1.89 13.86
CA ALA A 273 0.84 -2.97 13.45
C ALA A 273 2.31 -2.54 13.38
N LEU A 274 2.61 -1.22 13.51
CA LEU A 274 3.91 -0.62 13.21
C LEU A 274 4.58 0.02 14.46
N ASP A 275 3.96 -0.13 15.63
CA ASP A 275 4.41 0.47 16.90
C ASP A 275 5.27 -0.51 17.71
N SER A 276 4.65 -1.34 18.53
CA SER A 276 5.32 -2.27 19.44
C SER A 276 5.91 -3.50 18.75
N SER A 277 6.84 -4.19 19.40
CA SER A 277 7.44 -5.42 18.89
C SER A 277 6.46 -6.58 18.74
N ARG A 278 5.35 -6.56 19.49
CA ARG A 278 4.20 -7.42 19.30
C ARG A 278 3.05 -6.56 18.78
N ILE A 279 2.44 -6.96 17.67
CA ILE A 279 1.36 -6.20 17.04
C ILE A 279 0.19 -5.98 18.00
N SER A 280 -0.17 -7.00 18.79
CA SER A 280 -1.26 -6.90 19.78
C SER A 280 -1.03 -5.87 20.90
N GLU A 281 0.23 -5.48 21.14
CA GLU A 281 0.66 -4.53 22.18
C GLU A 281 0.85 -3.10 21.64
N GLY A 282 0.63 -2.88 20.33
CA GLY A 282 0.73 -1.56 19.72
C GLY A 282 -0.22 -0.54 20.33
N ARG A 283 0.13 0.75 20.20
CA ARG A 283 -0.76 1.83 20.64
C ARG A 283 -2.11 1.73 19.93
N ASP A 284 -3.16 2.21 20.59
CA ASP A 284 -4.49 2.28 19.98
C ASP A 284 -4.53 3.35 18.90
N VAL A 285 -4.83 2.94 17.67
CA VAL A 285 -5.02 3.84 16.54
C VAL A 285 -6.48 3.88 16.08
N GLY A 286 -7.28 2.96 16.58
CA GLY A 286 -8.69 2.81 16.26
C GLY A 286 -8.96 2.31 14.84
N THR A 287 -10.18 1.87 14.66
CA THR A 287 -10.78 1.44 13.40
C THR A 287 -11.48 2.61 12.73
N VAL A 288 -11.24 2.80 11.44
CA VAL A 288 -12.00 3.76 10.61
C VAL A 288 -12.84 3.00 9.61
N ARG A 289 -14.10 3.43 9.47
CA ARG A 289 -15.01 2.94 8.43
C ARG A 289 -15.68 4.12 7.73
N VAL A 290 -15.78 4.04 6.41
CA VAL A 290 -16.42 5.07 5.59
C VAL A 290 -17.63 4.48 4.90
N ARG A 291 -18.78 5.15 5.04
CA ARG A 291 -20.05 4.76 4.41
C ARG A 291 -20.66 5.92 3.65
N ASP A 292 -21.44 5.59 2.61
CA ASP A 292 -22.28 6.58 1.92
C ASP A 292 -23.55 6.92 2.74
N ALA A 293 -24.39 7.78 2.18
CA ALA A 293 -25.63 8.20 2.82
C ALA A 293 -26.65 7.06 2.99
N GLU A 294 -26.53 6.00 2.19
CA GLU A 294 -27.34 4.78 2.25
C GLU A 294 -26.77 3.73 3.20
N GLY A 295 -25.63 4.01 3.83
CA GLY A 295 -24.93 3.12 4.76
C GLY A 295 -24.10 2.03 4.12
N ARG A 296 -23.84 2.09 2.81
CA ARG A 296 -22.98 1.16 2.10
C ARG A 296 -21.52 1.54 2.28
N ASP A 297 -20.64 0.56 2.39
CA ASP A 297 -19.20 0.80 2.52
C ASP A 297 -18.63 1.41 1.23
N VAL A 298 -17.82 2.44 1.41
CA VAL A 298 -17.15 3.18 0.33
C VAL A 298 -15.68 2.74 0.28
N PRO A 299 -15.12 2.48 -0.92
CA PRO A 299 -13.68 2.25 -1.06
C PRO A 299 -12.89 3.41 -0.46
N HIS A 300 -12.06 3.10 0.52
CA HIS A 300 -11.21 4.07 1.22
C HIS A 300 -9.89 3.42 1.65
N ASP A 301 -8.98 4.22 2.18
CA ASP A 301 -7.75 3.75 2.79
C ASP A 301 -7.43 4.55 4.05
N VAL A 302 -6.71 3.94 4.96
CA VAL A 302 -6.09 4.61 6.10
C VAL A 302 -4.58 4.54 5.91
N MET A 303 -4.02 5.63 5.41
CA MET A 303 -2.60 5.73 5.08
C MET A 303 -1.89 6.83 5.87
N PHE A 304 -0.57 6.86 5.77
CA PHE A 304 0.20 7.99 6.29
C PHE A 304 0.08 9.21 5.38
N ALA A 305 0.14 10.40 5.98
CA ALA A 305 -0.03 11.69 5.32
C ALA A 305 0.95 11.90 4.17
N PHE A 306 2.23 11.48 4.33
CA PHE A 306 3.22 11.58 3.26
C PHE A 306 2.81 10.80 2.01
N ALA A 307 2.23 9.61 2.18
CA ALA A 307 1.81 8.77 1.07
C ALA A 307 0.64 9.41 0.31
N PHE A 308 -0.35 9.96 1.03
CA PHE A 308 -1.40 10.74 0.38
C PHE A 308 -0.82 11.91 -0.42
N HIS A 309 0.06 12.69 0.16
CA HIS A 309 0.67 13.83 -0.54
C HIS A 309 1.49 13.42 -1.77
N ALA A 310 2.22 12.31 -1.68
CA ALA A 310 3.05 11.81 -2.77
C ALA A 310 2.25 11.29 -3.99
N PHE A 311 1.09 10.68 -3.75
CA PHE A 311 0.28 10.06 -4.81
C PHE A 311 -0.92 10.92 -5.26
N TRP A 312 -1.32 11.89 -4.45
CA TRP A 312 -2.35 12.89 -4.77
C TRP A 312 -1.82 14.29 -4.45
N PRO A 313 -0.81 14.80 -5.21
CA PRO A 313 -0.18 16.11 -4.91
C PRO A 313 -1.18 17.26 -4.99
N GLU A 314 -2.18 17.17 -5.87
CA GLU A 314 -3.29 18.12 -5.99
C GLU A 314 -4.51 17.73 -5.13
N GLY A 315 -4.36 16.70 -4.29
CA GLY A 315 -5.42 16.18 -3.43
C GLY A 315 -5.85 17.18 -2.36
N ARG A 316 -7.09 17.08 -1.95
CA ARG A 316 -7.71 18.01 -1.01
C ARG A 316 -7.52 17.55 0.43
N TRP A 317 -6.87 18.38 1.22
CA TRP A 317 -6.76 18.19 2.65
C TRP A 317 -8.02 18.75 3.36
N MET A 318 -8.76 17.87 3.98
CA MET A 318 -10.02 18.21 4.69
C MET A 318 -9.70 18.57 6.14
N LEU A 319 -9.17 19.80 6.36
CA LEU A 319 -8.56 20.22 7.64
C LEU A 319 -9.52 20.84 8.65
N SER A 320 -10.61 21.45 8.20
CA SER A 320 -11.56 22.15 9.07
C SER A 320 -12.99 21.73 8.78
N ASN A 321 -13.85 21.88 9.79
CA ASN A 321 -15.30 21.81 9.65
C ASN A 321 -15.83 23.08 8.96
#